data_6a817e9d4b8d9ebe5e656e551eca9b6c
#
_entry.id   6a817e9d4b8d9ebe5e656e551eca9b6c
#
_cell.length_a   1.000
_cell.length_b   1.000
_cell.length_c   1.000
_cell.angle_alpha   90.00
_cell.angle_beta   90.00
_cell.angle_gamma   90.00
#
_symmetry.space_group_name_H-M   'P 1'
#
loop_
_entity.id
_entity.type
_entity.pdbx_description
1 polymer ?
#
loop_
_entity_poly.entity_id
_entity_poly.type
_entity_poly.pdbx_seq_one_letter_code
_entity_poly.pdbx_strand_id
1 'polypeptide(L)' 'MSPRLPNITAKEAASAFAKAGFKLVGQRGSHARMKNAEGVQIVIPMHTGDIKRPLLKAAIKQAGLTETEFRKLL' A
#
# COMPACT_ATOMS: atom_id res chain seq x y z
N MET A 1 -17.43 -6.20 15.61
CA MET A 1 -17.31 -6.33 14.15
C MET A 1 -16.00 -5.75 13.68
N SER A 2 -15.18 -6.55 13.01
CA SER A 2 -13.93 -6.04 12.48
C SER A 2 -14.21 -5.11 11.31
N PRO A 3 -13.73 -3.88 11.33
CA PRO A 3 -13.90 -2.99 10.19
C PRO A 3 -13.14 -3.52 8.98
N ARG A 4 -13.78 -3.44 7.83
CA ARG A 4 -13.14 -3.81 6.58
C ARG A 4 -12.23 -2.69 6.10
N LEU A 5 -11.22 -3.06 5.32
CA LEU A 5 -10.45 -2.06 4.60
C LEU A 5 -11.38 -1.32 3.64
N PRO A 6 -11.29 0.01 3.57
CA PRO A 6 -12.10 0.78 2.63
C PRO A 6 -11.68 0.52 1.19
N ASN A 7 -12.58 0.80 0.26
CA ASN A 7 -12.23 0.79 -1.16
C ASN A 7 -11.44 2.07 -1.43
N ILE A 8 -10.20 1.92 -1.82
CA ILE A 8 -9.32 3.05 -2.12
C ILE A 8 -8.60 2.81 -3.44
N THR A 9 -8.16 3.89 -4.06
CA THR A 9 -7.36 3.81 -5.27
C THR A 9 -5.94 3.39 -4.92
N ALA A 10 -5.21 2.90 -5.92
CA ALA A 10 -3.79 2.58 -5.74
C ALA A 10 -3.00 3.83 -5.33
N LYS A 11 -3.37 4.99 -5.86
CA LYS A 11 -2.75 6.26 -5.51
C LYS A 11 -2.94 6.60 -4.04
N GLU A 12 -4.14 6.40 -3.52
CA GLU A 12 -4.44 6.60 -2.10
C GLU A 12 -3.67 5.61 -1.23
N ALA A 13 -3.55 4.35 -1.66
CA ALA A 13 -2.77 3.35 -0.95
C ALA A 13 -1.29 3.75 -0.91
N ALA A 14 -0.74 4.17 -2.04
CA ALA A 14 0.65 4.62 -2.11
C ALA A 14 0.90 5.82 -1.18
N SER A 15 -0.05 6.75 -1.13
CA SER A 15 0.04 7.91 -0.24
C SER A 15 0.07 7.49 1.24
N ALA A 16 -0.77 6.51 1.61
CA ALA A 16 -0.77 5.98 2.97
C ALA A 16 0.56 5.31 3.31
N PHE A 17 1.10 4.50 2.40
CA PHE A 17 2.41 3.87 2.62
C PHE A 17 3.52 4.91 2.70
N ALA A 18 3.42 6.02 1.96
CA ALA A 18 4.39 7.10 2.07
C ALA A 18 4.40 7.69 3.49
N LYS A 19 3.23 7.81 4.11
CA LYS A 19 3.13 8.26 5.51
C LYS A 19 3.77 7.27 6.47
N ALA A 20 3.82 6.00 6.10
CA ALA A 20 4.48 4.96 6.91
C ALA A 20 6.00 4.89 6.67
N GLY A 21 6.55 5.78 5.85
CA GLY A 21 7.98 5.84 5.60
C GLY A 21 8.45 5.16 4.32
N PHE A 22 7.52 4.70 3.47
CA PHE A 22 7.88 4.11 2.19
C PHE A 22 8.04 5.18 1.12
N LYS A 23 9.02 5.00 0.25
CA LYS A 23 9.28 5.89 -0.88
C LYS A 23 9.26 5.11 -2.17
N LEU A 24 8.76 5.73 -3.23
CA LEU A 24 8.79 5.14 -4.55
C LEU A 24 10.24 5.00 -5.01
N VAL A 25 10.66 3.77 -5.32
CA VAL A 25 12.02 3.50 -5.79
C VAL A 25 12.07 3.09 -7.25
N GLY A 26 10.92 2.82 -7.84
CA GLY A 26 10.84 2.49 -9.25
C GLY A 26 9.43 2.10 -9.64
N GLN A 27 9.19 2.10 -10.94
CA GLN A 27 7.91 1.67 -11.48
C GLN A 27 8.17 0.92 -12.78
N ARG A 28 7.53 -0.21 -12.93
CA ARG A 28 7.63 -1.01 -14.13
C ARG A 28 6.22 -1.29 -14.62
N GLY A 29 5.86 -0.66 -15.74
CA GLY A 29 4.48 -0.70 -16.22
C GLY A 29 3.57 -0.10 -15.15
N SER A 30 2.55 -0.85 -14.74
CA SER A 30 1.60 -0.43 -13.72
C SER A 30 2.01 -0.82 -12.30
N HIS A 31 3.18 -1.43 -12.10
CA HIS A 31 3.64 -1.87 -10.78
C HIS A 31 4.63 -0.88 -10.21
N ALA A 32 4.21 -0.17 -9.15
CA ALA A 32 5.06 0.75 -8.42
C ALA A 32 5.74 0.01 -7.28
N ARG A 33 7.05 0.18 -7.15
CA ARG A 33 7.81 -0.40 -6.04
C ARG A 33 8.14 0.69 -5.05
N MET A 34 7.84 0.43 -3.78
CA MET A 34 8.14 1.34 -2.70
C MET A 34 9.01 0.63 -1.68
N LYS A 35 9.88 1.38 -1.02
CA LYS A 35 10.84 0.83 -0.07
C LYS A 35 10.99 1.78 1.11
N ASN A 36 11.13 1.22 2.31
CA ASN A 36 11.37 2.03 3.50
C ASN A 36 12.86 2.04 3.86
N ALA A 37 13.20 2.78 4.92
CA ALA A 37 14.57 2.92 5.38
C ALA A 37 15.18 1.60 5.89
N GLU A 38 14.33 0.65 6.28
CA GLU A 38 14.77 -0.66 6.77
C GLU A 38 14.97 -1.67 5.64
N GLY A 39 14.73 -1.26 4.40
CA GLY A 39 14.89 -2.13 3.24
C GLY A 39 13.67 -2.98 2.91
N VAL A 40 12.56 -2.79 3.61
CA VAL A 40 11.31 -3.50 3.29
C VAL A 40 10.73 -2.93 2.00
N GLN A 41 10.43 -3.81 1.06
CA GLN A 41 9.89 -3.41 -0.23
C GLN A 41 8.48 -3.93 -0.42
N ILE A 42 7.63 -3.09 -0.96
CA ILE A 42 6.26 -3.45 -1.33
C ILE A 42 6.02 -3.09 -2.79
N VAL A 43 5.05 -3.76 -3.41
CA VAL A 43 4.65 -3.51 -4.79
C VAL A 43 3.18 -3.16 -4.80
N ILE A 44 2.85 -2.07 -5.47
CA ILE A 44 1.47 -1.59 -5.58
C ILE A 44 1.08 -1.54 -7.06
N PRO A 45 0.03 -2.26 -7.46
CA PRO A 45 -0.47 -2.19 -8.84
C PRO A 45 -1.18 -0.85 -9.05
N MET A 46 -0.59 0.02 -9.85
CA MET A 46 -1.10 1.37 -10.11
C MET A 46 -2.09 1.39 -11.28
N HIS A 47 -3.16 0.62 -11.17
CA HIS A 47 -4.24 0.65 -12.14
C HIS A 47 -5.22 1.78 -11.83
N THR A 48 -5.97 2.19 -12.84
CA THR A 48 -7.09 3.12 -12.60
C THR A 48 -8.19 2.40 -11.83
N GLY A 49 -8.89 3.14 -10.98
CA GLY A 49 -9.92 2.57 -10.13
C GLY A 49 -9.37 2.07 -8.81
N ASP A 50 -10.19 1.33 -8.10
CA ASP A 50 -9.83 0.85 -6.76
C ASP A 50 -8.85 -0.31 -6.82
N ILE A 51 -7.91 -0.32 -5.88
CA ILE A 51 -7.03 -1.46 -5.69
C ILE A 51 -7.84 -2.63 -5.11
N LYS A 52 -7.63 -3.82 -5.65
CA LYS A 52 -8.33 -5.01 -5.16
C LYS A 52 -7.88 -5.33 -3.73
N ARG A 53 -8.86 -5.63 -2.87
CA ARG A 53 -8.58 -5.89 -1.45
C ARG A 53 -7.52 -6.96 -1.19
N PRO A 54 -7.52 -8.12 -1.89
CA PRO A 54 -6.46 -9.11 -1.67
C PRO A 54 -5.06 -8.55 -1.95
N LEU A 55 -4.93 -7.70 -2.97
CA LEU A 55 -3.65 -7.09 -3.31
C LEU A 55 -3.25 -6.04 -2.27
N LEU A 56 -4.23 -5.27 -1.78
CA LEU A 56 -4.00 -4.29 -0.73
C LEU A 56 -3.56 -4.97 0.58
N LYS A 57 -4.26 -6.05 0.96
CA LYS A 57 -3.90 -6.83 2.15
C LYS A 57 -2.49 -7.39 2.04
N ALA A 58 -2.11 -7.89 0.88
CA ALA A 58 -0.76 -8.42 0.65
C ALA A 58 0.29 -7.32 0.83
N ALA A 59 0.04 -6.13 0.29
CA ALA A 59 0.96 -5.01 0.43
C ALA A 59 1.10 -4.57 1.90
N ILE A 60 -0.01 -4.49 2.61
CA ILE A 60 -0.02 -4.13 4.04
C ILE A 60 0.82 -5.14 4.83
N LYS A 61 0.64 -6.43 4.56
CA LYS A 61 1.39 -7.49 5.23
C LYS A 61 2.88 -7.41 4.90
N GLN A 62 3.22 -7.19 3.64
CA GLN A 62 4.60 -7.02 3.22
C GLN A 62 5.26 -5.83 3.90
N ALA A 63 4.48 -4.76 4.12
CA ALA A 63 4.97 -3.55 4.78
C ALA A 63 5.19 -3.74 6.29
N GLY A 64 4.74 -4.86 6.85
CA GLY A 64 4.85 -5.11 8.27
C GLY A 64 3.81 -4.35 9.10
N LEU A 65 2.74 -3.92 8.47
CA LEU A 65 1.67 -3.17 9.14
C LEU A 65 0.48 -4.08 9.41
N THR A 66 -0.32 -3.71 10.40
CA THR A 66 -1.65 -4.28 10.57
C THR A 66 -2.65 -3.46 9.74
N GLU A 67 -3.81 -4.05 9.46
CA GLU A 67 -4.85 -3.33 8.73
C GLU A 67 -5.32 -2.10 9.51
N THR A 68 -5.35 -2.20 10.84
CA THR A 68 -5.71 -1.07 11.70
C THR A 68 -4.71 0.07 11.58
N GLU A 69 -3.42 -0.26 11.60
CA GLU A 69 -2.36 0.74 11.42
C GLU A 69 -2.45 1.41 10.06
N PHE A 70 -2.68 0.63 9.02
CA PHE A 70 -2.79 1.16 7.67
C PHE A 70 -3.99 2.12 7.54
N ARG A 71 -5.15 1.75 8.11
CA ARG A 71 -6.33 2.61 8.05
C ARG A 71 -6.10 3.97 8.70
N LYS A 72 -5.28 4.04 9.72
CA LYS A 72 -4.95 5.31 10.39
C LYS A 72 -4.13 6.24 9.48
N LEU A 73 -3.51 5.70 8.45
CA LEU A 73 -2.71 6.47 7.50
C LEU A 73 -3.53 7.03 6.34
N LEU A 74 -4.76 6.59 6.21
CA LEU A 74 -5.66 7.06 5.13
C LEU A 74 -6.24 8.43 5.40
#